data_1d46385074e0116fe9d2d56f81016513
#
_entry.id   1d46385074e0116fe9d2d56f81016513
#
_cell.length_a   1.000
_cell.length_b   1.000
_cell.length_c   1.000
_cell.angle_alpha   90.00
_cell.angle_beta   90.00
_cell.angle_gamma   90.00
#
_symmetry.space_group_name_H-M   'P 1'
#
loop_
_entity.id
_entity.type
_entity.pdbx_description
1 polymer ?
#
loop_
_entity_poly.entity_id
_entity_poly.type
_entity_poly.pdbx_seq_one_letter_code
_entity_poly.pdbx_strand_id
1 'polypeptide(L)'
;MLPPFFDVLSKYSRRGNLQFSCPGHQGGQYFMKHPAGRAMYEYFGENIFKSDICNADVDLGDLLIHEGPAMSAQTYAAKVYNADKTYFVMNGTSTSNSVVINAIVSPGDLVLFDRNNHKSIYNSALVSSAGKPIYLETARNPFGFIGGIDAHCFNEEYLRSEAAKIDSEKAKEKRPFRLAVIQLGTYDGTIYNARQVVNKVGHLCDYILFDSAWVGYEQFIPMMRECSPLLLDLKPEDPGILVTQSIHKQQAGFSQTSQIHKKDSHLKGQKRYVDHKRFNNAYMLYASTSPFYPLFAALDVNARMQDGEAGRKLWADCIKVGVEARKDILERCELLKPFIPPVVDGKL
;
A
#
# COMPACT_ATOMS: atom_id res chain seq x y z
N MET A 1 -17.79 -9.24 16.15
CA MET A 1 -17.01 -8.32 17.01
C MET A 1 -16.52 -7.18 16.14
N LEU A 2 -16.73 -5.93 16.58
CA LEU A 2 -16.25 -4.75 15.85
C LEU A 2 -14.71 -4.67 15.93
N PRO A 3 -14.04 -4.07 14.94
CA PRO A 3 -12.60 -3.86 14.96
C PRO A 3 -12.20 -2.80 16.01
N PRO A 4 -10.92 -2.82 16.48
CA PRO A 4 -10.52 -2.10 17.69
C PRO A 4 -10.77 -0.59 17.69
N PHE A 5 -10.42 0.09 16.60
CA PHE A 5 -10.57 1.54 16.51
C PHE A 5 -12.02 1.95 16.27
N PHE A 6 -12.69 1.30 15.34
CA PHE A 6 -14.08 1.61 15.00
C PHE A 6 -15.03 1.36 16.20
N ASP A 7 -14.78 0.33 16.99
CA ASP A 7 -15.55 0.07 18.23
C ASP A 7 -15.49 1.25 19.20
N VAL A 8 -14.26 1.74 19.46
CA VAL A 8 -14.06 2.89 20.36
C VAL A 8 -14.63 4.17 19.77
N LEU A 9 -14.36 4.47 18.49
CA LEU A 9 -14.89 5.64 17.79
C LEU A 9 -16.42 5.69 17.82
N SER A 10 -17.08 4.56 17.54
CA SER A 10 -18.54 4.48 17.51
C SER A 10 -19.18 4.68 18.90
N LYS A 11 -18.51 4.27 19.96
CA LYS A 11 -18.93 4.52 21.34
C LYS A 11 -18.69 5.96 21.75
N TYR A 12 -17.52 6.49 21.40
CA TYR A 12 -17.13 7.87 21.69
C TYR A 12 -18.12 8.88 21.06
N SER A 13 -18.42 8.74 19.79
CA SER A 13 -19.32 9.65 19.05
C SER A 13 -20.76 9.71 19.61
N ARG A 14 -21.15 8.70 20.40
CA ARG A 14 -22.49 8.61 21.04
C ARG A 14 -22.52 9.17 22.47
N ARG A 15 -21.38 9.53 23.07
CA ARG A 15 -21.33 10.04 24.45
C ARG A 15 -21.97 11.40 24.65
N GLY A 16 -22.22 12.15 23.57
CA GLY A 16 -22.77 13.51 23.65
C GLY A 16 -21.77 14.54 24.16
N ASN A 17 -20.49 14.29 24.03
CA ASN A 17 -19.42 15.23 24.39
C ASN A 17 -19.56 16.53 23.60
N LEU A 18 -19.37 17.65 24.27
CA LEU A 18 -19.28 18.96 23.62
C LEU A 18 -17.85 19.19 23.14
N GLN A 19 -17.71 19.50 21.85
CA GLN A 19 -16.41 19.77 21.23
C GLN A 19 -16.08 21.26 21.30
N PHE A 20 -14.99 21.60 21.99
CA PHE A 20 -14.43 22.95 22.04
C PHE A 20 -13.08 23.05 21.33
N SER A 21 -12.76 22.04 20.51
CA SER A 21 -11.54 21.92 19.72
C SER A 21 -11.86 21.90 18.22
N CYS A 22 -10.85 21.71 17.36
CA CYS A 22 -11.08 21.38 15.95
C CYS A 22 -11.68 19.97 15.81
N PRO A 23 -12.39 19.64 14.69
CA PRO A 23 -12.74 20.56 13.59
C PRO A 23 -13.78 21.63 13.97
N GLY A 24 -13.70 22.77 13.29
CA GLY A 24 -14.55 23.94 13.58
C GLY A 24 -16.06 23.73 13.39
N HIS A 25 -16.48 22.64 12.75
CA HIS A 25 -17.91 22.31 12.62
C HIS A 25 -18.51 21.73 13.90
N GLN A 26 -17.69 21.34 14.90
CA GLN A 26 -18.11 20.93 16.24
C GLN A 26 -19.21 19.85 16.21
N GLY A 27 -18.88 18.66 15.65
CA GLY A 27 -19.84 17.56 15.50
C GLY A 27 -20.99 17.86 14.54
N GLY A 28 -20.81 18.82 13.62
CA GLY A 28 -21.81 19.23 12.64
C GLY A 28 -22.68 20.41 13.03
N GLN A 29 -22.61 20.89 14.28
CA GLN A 29 -23.48 21.97 14.78
C GLN A 29 -23.36 23.27 13.96
N TYR A 30 -22.15 23.59 13.47
CA TYR A 30 -21.94 24.78 12.65
C TYR A 30 -22.66 24.69 11.29
N PHE A 31 -22.68 23.51 10.67
CA PHE A 31 -23.41 23.26 9.42
C PHE A 31 -24.91 23.51 9.58
N MET A 32 -25.49 23.15 10.72
CA MET A 32 -26.91 23.32 11.00
C MET A 32 -27.38 24.78 11.04
N LYS A 33 -26.46 25.75 11.15
CA LYS A 33 -26.76 27.18 11.22
C LYS A 33 -27.07 27.82 9.86
N HIS A 34 -26.83 27.11 8.74
CA HIS A 34 -27.07 27.63 7.40
C HIS A 34 -27.81 26.61 6.54
N PRO A 35 -28.77 27.01 5.66
CA PRO A 35 -29.54 26.05 4.85
C PRO A 35 -28.69 25.08 4.02
N ALA A 36 -27.63 25.57 3.36
CA ALA A 36 -26.73 24.71 2.59
C ALA A 36 -25.98 23.71 3.48
N GLY A 37 -25.57 24.12 4.67
CA GLY A 37 -24.90 23.25 5.63
C GLY A 37 -25.87 22.19 6.19
N ARG A 38 -27.11 22.58 6.46
CA ARG A 38 -28.17 21.65 6.90
C ARG A 38 -28.42 20.57 5.85
N ALA A 39 -28.55 20.93 4.58
CA ALA A 39 -28.72 19.97 3.49
C ALA A 39 -27.55 18.97 3.42
N MET A 40 -26.32 19.41 3.61
CA MET A 40 -25.14 18.54 3.68
C MET A 40 -25.18 17.61 4.90
N TYR A 41 -25.55 18.16 6.06
CA TYR A 41 -25.65 17.38 7.30
C TYR A 41 -26.72 16.28 7.20
N GLU A 42 -27.90 16.62 6.66
CA GLU A 42 -28.99 15.66 6.43
C GLU A 42 -28.62 14.59 5.42
N TYR A 43 -27.88 14.96 4.36
CA TYR A 43 -27.42 14.02 3.34
C TYR A 43 -26.42 12.99 3.87
N PHE A 44 -25.40 13.41 4.62
CA PHE A 44 -24.38 12.52 5.15
C PHE A 44 -24.75 11.84 6.47
N GLY A 45 -25.72 12.41 7.20
CA GLY A 45 -26.11 11.94 8.53
C GLY A 45 -25.13 12.36 9.65
N GLU A 46 -25.64 12.41 10.86
CA GLU A 46 -24.89 12.96 12.01
C GLU A 46 -23.62 12.23 12.37
N ASN A 47 -23.58 10.91 12.13
CA ASN A 47 -22.47 10.08 12.59
C ASN A 47 -21.12 10.43 11.95
N ILE A 48 -21.11 10.86 10.69
CA ILE A 48 -19.87 11.25 10.03
C ILE A 48 -19.27 12.50 10.69
N PHE A 49 -20.13 13.50 11.01
CA PHE A 49 -19.70 14.73 11.67
C PHE A 49 -19.30 14.52 13.13
N LYS A 50 -20.00 13.65 13.85
CA LYS A 50 -19.66 13.28 15.23
C LYS A 50 -18.40 12.41 15.34
N SER A 51 -18.03 11.76 14.25
CA SER A 51 -16.81 10.95 14.17
C SER A 51 -15.59 11.72 13.67
N ASP A 52 -15.77 12.96 13.22
CA ASP A 52 -14.68 13.84 12.83
C ASP A 52 -14.24 14.67 14.04
N ILE A 53 -13.20 14.19 14.70
CA ILE A 53 -12.73 14.66 16.00
C ILE A 53 -11.24 15.01 15.98
N CYS A 54 -10.82 15.78 16.99
CA CYS A 54 -9.44 16.20 17.12
C CYS A 54 -8.50 15.05 17.44
N ASN A 55 -7.34 15.02 16.81
CA ASN A 55 -6.29 14.02 17.05
C ASN A 55 -5.71 14.08 18.49
N ALA A 56 -6.01 15.12 19.26
CA ALA A 56 -5.55 15.26 20.64
C ALA A 56 -6.48 14.60 21.66
N ASP A 57 -7.52 13.87 21.25
CA ASP A 57 -8.41 13.19 22.19
C ASP A 57 -7.75 11.93 22.75
N VAL A 58 -7.58 11.92 24.09
CA VAL A 58 -6.85 10.87 24.81
C VAL A 58 -7.52 9.51 24.75
N ASP A 59 -8.85 9.46 24.60
CA ASP A 59 -9.59 8.20 24.57
C ASP A 59 -9.36 7.40 23.28
N LEU A 60 -9.00 8.10 22.19
CA LEU A 60 -8.80 7.52 20.86
C LEU A 60 -7.33 7.29 20.52
N GLY A 61 -6.43 7.80 21.34
CA GLY A 61 -4.99 7.75 21.11
C GLY A 61 -4.55 8.67 19.99
N ASP A 62 -3.25 8.87 19.84
CA ASP A 62 -2.67 9.70 18.80
C ASP A 62 -2.39 8.86 17.54
N LEU A 63 -3.03 9.24 16.41
CA LEU A 63 -2.85 8.56 15.13
C LEU A 63 -1.46 8.77 14.53
N LEU A 64 -0.77 9.87 14.87
CA LEU A 64 0.54 10.20 14.32
C LEU A 64 1.68 9.43 14.97
N ILE A 65 1.56 9.16 16.28
CA ILE A 65 2.53 8.37 17.03
C ILE A 65 2.07 6.93 17.24
N HIS A 66 0.91 6.57 16.70
CA HIS A 66 0.36 5.22 16.69
C HIS A 66 0.13 4.65 18.09
N GLU A 67 -0.60 5.37 18.93
CA GLU A 67 -0.95 4.96 20.31
C GLU A 67 -2.40 4.49 20.46
N GLY A 68 -2.68 3.84 21.58
CA GLY A 68 -4.02 3.46 22.01
C GLY A 68 -4.79 2.60 21.00
N PRO A 69 -6.09 2.89 20.78
CA PRO A 69 -6.90 2.18 19.79
C PRO A 69 -6.35 2.20 18.37
N ALA A 70 -5.67 3.29 17.99
CA ALA A 70 -5.01 3.41 16.68
C ALA A 70 -3.89 2.37 16.52
N MET A 71 -3.04 2.20 17.53
CA MET A 71 -2.01 1.16 17.50
C MET A 71 -2.63 -0.24 17.50
N SER A 72 -3.71 -0.46 18.25
CA SER A 72 -4.41 -1.74 18.28
C SER A 72 -4.96 -2.13 16.92
N ALA A 73 -5.56 -1.16 16.20
CA ALA A 73 -6.07 -1.37 14.83
C ALA A 73 -4.96 -1.72 13.84
N GLN A 74 -3.85 -0.98 13.86
CA GLN A 74 -2.72 -1.23 12.97
C GLN A 74 -1.99 -2.55 13.29
N THR A 75 -1.91 -2.92 14.57
CA THR A 75 -1.39 -4.22 15.01
C THR A 75 -2.29 -5.36 14.54
N TYR A 76 -3.59 -5.19 14.65
CA TYR A 76 -4.56 -6.15 14.13
C TYR A 76 -4.45 -6.30 12.61
N ALA A 77 -4.40 -5.19 11.89
CA ALA A 77 -4.19 -5.21 10.43
C ALA A 77 -2.87 -5.90 10.06
N ALA A 78 -1.77 -5.61 10.77
CA ALA A 78 -0.49 -6.28 10.53
C ALA A 78 -0.61 -7.81 10.64
N LYS A 79 -1.32 -8.29 11.65
CA LYS A 79 -1.60 -9.73 11.83
C LYS A 79 -2.40 -10.30 10.66
N VAL A 80 -3.48 -9.63 10.24
CA VAL A 80 -4.35 -10.08 9.15
C VAL A 80 -3.61 -10.14 7.83
N TYR A 81 -2.74 -9.15 7.56
CA TYR A 81 -1.96 -9.06 6.33
C TYR A 81 -0.59 -9.76 6.40
N ASN A 82 -0.29 -10.47 7.50
CA ASN A 82 0.98 -11.18 7.68
C ASN A 82 2.22 -10.26 7.57
N ALA A 83 2.11 -9.06 8.06
CA ALA A 83 3.18 -8.07 8.16
C ALA A 83 3.75 -7.98 9.57
N ASP A 84 4.98 -7.50 9.71
CA ASP A 84 5.56 -7.18 11.04
C ASP A 84 4.95 -5.90 11.63
N LYS A 85 4.62 -4.95 10.76
CA LYS A 85 3.98 -3.69 11.13
C LYS A 85 3.16 -3.13 9.97
N THR A 86 2.03 -2.50 10.32
CA THR A 86 1.16 -1.79 9.38
C THR A 86 0.99 -0.35 9.83
N TYR A 87 0.98 0.58 8.87
CA TYR A 87 0.68 2.00 9.07
C TYR A 87 -0.53 2.36 8.21
N PHE A 88 -1.55 2.91 8.82
CA PHE A 88 -2.71 3.44 8.09
C PHE A 88 -2.41 4.85 7.58
N VAL A 89 -2.70 5.11 6.32
CA VAL A 89 -2.45 6.37 5.63
C VAL A 89 -3.74 6.87 4.99
N MET A 90 -4.15 8.08 5.34
CA MET A 90 -5.42 8.65 4.91
C MET A 90 -5.30 9.64 3.75
N ASN A 91 -4.12 9.78 3.18
CA ASN A 91 -3.80 10.72 2.09
C ASN A 91 -3.43 9.99 0.79
N GLY A 92 -3.91 8.75 0.61
CA GLY A 92 -3.68 7.95 -0.58
C GLY A 92 -2.31 7.28 -0.65
N THR A 93 -2.18 6.32 -1.57
CA THR A 93 -0.92 5.58 -1.77
C THR A 93 0.22 6.47 -2.27
N SER A 94 -0.09 7.62 -2.88
CA SER A 94 0.95 8.61 -3.18
C SER A 94 1.71 9.03 -1.92
N THR A 95 1.00 9.29 -0.82
CA THR A 95 1.60 9.58 0.48
C THR A 95 2.30 8.36 1.06
N SER A 96 1.69 7.17 0.98
CA SER A 96 2.33 5.93 1.42
C SER A 96 3.68 5.70 0.73
N ASN A 97 3.74 5.90 -0.58
CA ASN A 97 4.97 5.80 -1.36
C ASN A 97 6.02 6.84 -0.91
N SER A 98 5.58 8.09 -0.66
CA SER A 98 6.48 9.13 -0.17
C SER A 98 7.06 8.79 1.21
N VAL A 99 6.24 8.30 2.13
CA VAL A 99 6.68 7.85 3.46
C VAL A 99 7.72 6.74 3.35
N VAL A 100 7.42 5.69 2.59
CA VAL A 100 8.34 4.55 2.42
C VAL A 100 9.65 5.00 1.83
N ILE A 101 9.62 5.75 0.73
CA ILE A 101 10.83 6.15 0.03
C ILE A 101 11.69 7.07 0.89
N ASN A 102 11.11 8.06 1.56
CA ASN A 102 11.87 8.95 2.43
C ASN A 102 12.38 8.27 3.71
N ALA A 103 11.73 7.20 4.18
CA ALA A 103 12.27 6.40 5.27
C ALA A 103 13.50 5.59 4.85
N ILE A 104 13.57 5.14 3.60
CA ILE A 104 14.58 4.20 3.11
C ILE A 104 15.71 4.89 2.38
N VAL A 105 15.40 5.77 1.41
CA VAL A 105 16.33 6.36 0.46
C VAL A 105 16.94 7.63 1.02
N SER A 106 18.27 7.78 0.84
CA SER A 106 19.04 8.98 1.14
C SER A 106 19.64 9.55 -0.16
N PRO A 107 20.05 10.83 -0.18
CA PRO A 107 20.69 11.42 -1.35
C PRO A 107 21.86 10.59 -1.87
N GLY A 108 21.85 10.29 -3.16
CA GLY A 108 22.89 9.51 -3.84
C GLY A 108 22.70 7.99 -3.77
N ASP A 109 21.72 7.46 -3.04
CA ASP A 109 21.41 6.02 -3.08
C ASP A 109 20.97 5.57 -4.47
N LEU A 110 21.44 4.39 -4.89
CA LEU A 110 20.98 3.77 -6.14
C LEU A 110 19.64 3.08 -5.91
N VAL A 111 18.70 3.32 -6.82
CA VAL A 111 17.34 2.80 -6.75
C VAL A 111 16.94 2.15 -8.07
N LEU A 112 16.50 0.89 -8.02
CA LEU A 112 15.92 0.21 -9.18
C LEU A 112 14.47 0.66 -9.37
N PHE A 113 14.12 1.05 -10.59
CA PHE A 113 12.81 1.56 -10.95
C PHE A 113 12.16 0.72 -12.04
N ASP A 114 11.07 0.05 -11.72
CA ASP A 114 10.14 -0.44 -12.72
C ASP A 114 9.57 0.75 -13.51
N ARG A 115 9.69 0.71 -14.84
CA ARG A 115 9.19 1.80 -15.72
C ARG A 115 7.69 2.01 -15.65
N ASN A 116 6.94 1.05 -15.11
CA ASN A 116 5.49 1.15 -14.90
C ASN A 116 5.11 1.83 -13.57
N ASN A 117 6.07 2.27 -12.77
CA ASN A 117 5.80 2.89 -11.48
C ASN A 117 4.91 4.13 -11.61
N HIS A 118 4.07 4.33 -10.60
CA HIS A 118 3.24 5.52 -10.47
C HIS A 118 4.11 6.78 -10.26
N LYS A 119 3.62 7.94 -10.75
CA LYS A 119 4.33 9.23 -10.64
C LYS A 119 4.80 9.59 -9.22
N SER A 120 4.08 9.16 -8.17
CA SER A 120 4.47 9.40 -6.78
C SER A 120 5.82 8.78 -6.42
N ILE A 121 6.17 7.65 -7.04
CA ILE A 121 7.47 6.99 -6.86
C ILE A 121 8.58 7.89 -7.39
N TYR A 122 8.45 8.39 -8.62
CA TYR A 122 9.44 9.29 -9.21
C TYR A 122 9.60 10.58 -8.41
N ASN A 123 8.49 11.22 -8.04
CA ASN A 123 8.53 12.45 -7.25
C ASN A 123 9.23 12.24 -5.91
N SER A 124 8.94 11.14 -5.22
CA SER A 124 9.52 10.88 -3.90
C SER A 124 10.98 10.45 -3.97
N ALA A 125 11.33 9.54 -4.88
CA ALA A 125 12.68 8.99 -4.94
C ALA A 125 13.69 9.91 -5.60
N LEU A 126 13.29 10.60 -6.68
CA LEU A 126 14.21 11.44 -7.46
C LEU A 126 14.22 12.89 -6.99
N VAL A 127 13.02 13.46 -6.75
CA VAL A 127 12.92 14.87 -6.38
C VAL A 127 13.14 15.07 -4.88
N SER A 128 12.36 14.36 -4.04
CA SER A 128 12.41 14.58 -2.59
C SER A 128 13.62 13.92 -1.93
N SER A 129 14.01 12.71 -2.34
CA SER A 129 15.08 11.95 -1.70
C SER A 129 16.43 12.02 -2.46
N ALA A 130 16.44 12.62 -3.65
CA ALA A 130 17.64 12.73 -4.50
C ALA A 130 18.34 11.37 -4.76
N GLY A 131 17.57 10.30 -4.86
CA GLY A 131 18.04 8.97 -5.26
C GLY A 131 18.48 8.95 -6.73
N LYS A 132 19.33 8.01 -7.09
CA LYS A 132 19.86 7.83 -8.44
C LYS A 132 19.16 6.62 -9.09
N PRO A 133 18.38 6.82 -10.17
CA PRO A 133 17.57 5.76 -10.76
C PRO A 133 18.38 4.85 -11.69
N ILE A 134 18.07 3.57 -11.65
CA ILE A 134 18.37 2.60 -12.70
C ILE A 134 17.04 1.99 -13.13
N TYR A 135 16.69 2.15 -14.40
CA TYR A 135 15.40 1.77 -14.91
C TYR A 135 15.37 0.31 -15.35
N LEU A 136 14.33 -0.39 -14.92
CA LEU A 136 13.97 -1.72 -15.41
C LEU A 136 12.96 -1.53 -16.52
N GLU A 137 13.39 -1.78 -17.76
CA GLU A 137 12.57 -1.59 -18.96
C GLU A 137 11.42 -2.60 -19.00
N THR A 138 10.29 -2.18 -19.54
CA THR A 138 9.08 -2.99 -19.63
C THR A 138 8.53 -3.01 -21.03
N ALA A 139 8.11 -4.18 -21.49
CA ALA A 139 7.46 -4.34 -22.77
C ALA A 139 6.03 -3.79 -22.77
N ARG A 140 5.54 -3.44 -23.94
CA ARG A 140 4.12 -3.18 -24.21
C ARG A 140 3.70 -3.95 -25.44
N ASN A 141 2.48 -4.50 -25.42
CA ASN A 141 1.94 -5.12 -26.61
C ASN A 141 1.45 -4.06 -27.64
N PRO A 142 1.09 -4.46 -28.86
CA PRO A 142 0.59 -3.54 -29.88
C PRO A 142 -0.66 -2.74 -29.50
N PHE A 143 -1.42 -3.20 -28.49
CA PHE A 143 -2.60 -2.51 -27.97
C PHE A 143 -2.27 -1.56 -26.81
N GLY A 144 -1.00 -1.43 -26.42
CA GLY A 144 -0.55 -0.57 -25.35
C GLY A 144 -0.68 -1.15 -23.93
N PHE A 145 -1.11 -2.41 -23.79
CA PHE A 145 -1.14 -3.08 -22.48
C PHE A 145 0.28 -3.23 -21.93
N ILE A 146 0.38 -3.07 -20.62
CA ILE A 146 1.64 -3.12 -19.90
C ILE A 146 2.10 -4.59 -19.76
N GLY A 147 3.29 -4.88 -20.26
CA GLY A 147 3.97 -6.16 -20.05
C GLY A 147 4.81 -6.19 -18.79
N GLY A 148 5.49 -7.31 -18.58
CA GLY A 148 6.46 -7.47 -17.51
C GLY A 148 7.78 -6.73 -17.78
N ILE A 149 8.63 -6.66 -16.77
CA ILE A 149 10.01 -6.20 -16.88
C ILE A 149 10.77 -7.17 -17.79
N ASP A 150 11.53 -6.62 -18.74
CA ASP A 150 12.32 -7.39 -19.69
C ASP A 150 13.34 -8.28 -18.96
N ALA A 151 13.48 -9.51 -19.42
CA ALA A 151 14.29 -10.53 -18.73
C ALA A 151 15.76 -10.11 -18.52
N HIS A 152 16.35 -9.37 -19.48
CA HIS A 152 17.73 -8.90 -19.38
C HIS A 152 17.93 -7.91 -18.21
N CYS A 153 16.89 -7.16 -17.82
CA CYS A 153 16.92 -6.24 -16.68
C CYS A 153 17.06 -6.94 -15.32
N PHE A 154 16.91 -8.26 -15.27
CA PHE A 154 17.17 -9.06 -14.08
C PHE A 154 18.56 -9.71 -14.06
N ASN A 155 19.39 -9.45 -15.07
CA ASN A 155 20.76 -9.93 -15.10
C ASN A 155 21.64 -9.08 -14.18
N GLU A 156 22.38 -9.71 -13.27
CA GLU A 156 23.21 -9.01 -12.29
C GLU A 156 24.33 -8.21 -12.95
N GLU A 157 25.00 -8.76 -13.97
CA GLU A 157 26.10 -8.07 -14.68
C GLU A 157 25.56 -6.81 -15.37
N TYR A 158 24.39 -6.90 -16.01
CA TYR A 158 23.72 -5.76 -16.60
C TYR A 158 23.40 -4.69 -15.55
N LEU A 159 22.77 -5.07 -14.42
CA LEU A 159 22.42 -4.13 -13.35
C LEU A 159 23.65 -3.45 -12.74
N ARG A 160 24.73 -4.21 -12.52
CA ARG A 160 26.00 -3.64 -12.04
C ARG A 160 26.67 -2.73 -13.06
N SER A 161 26.56 -3.04 -14.36
CA SER A 161 27.09 -2.17 -15.41
C SER A 161 26.33 -0.84 -15.48
N GLU A 162 25.02 -0.86 -15.34
CA GLU A 162 24.20 0.36 -15.27
C GLU A 162 24.49 1.17 -13.99
N ALA A 163 24.65 0.49 -12.86
CA ALA A 163 25.04 1.12 -11.60
C ALA A 163 26.40 1.81 -11.71
N ALA A 164 27.39 1.17 -12.35
CA ALA A 164 28.75 1.70 -12.52
C ALA A 164 28.79 2.98 -13.37
N LYS A 165 27.86 3.19 -14.28
CA LYS A 165 27.73 4.45 -15.05
C LYS A 165 27.37 5.64 -14.16
N ILE A 166 26.77 5.38 -12.99
CA ILE A 166 26.31 6.40 -12.05
C ILE A 166 27.27 6.51 -10.86
N ASP A 167 27.67 5.37 -10.28
CA ASP A 167 28.56 5.27 -9.13
C ASP A 167 29.32 3.93 -9.19
N SER A 168 30.59 4.00 -9.62
CA SER A 168 31.43 2.82 -9.84
C SER A 168 31.79 2.10 -8.52
N GLU A 169 31.82 2.80 -7.40
CA GLU A 169 32.15 2.19 -6.10
C GLU A 169 30.93 1.46 -5.53
N LYS A 170 29.76 2.09 -5.54
CA LYS A 170 28.52 1.43 -5.14
C LYS A 170 28.21 0.19 -5.99
N ALA A 171 28.48 0.22 -7.29
CA ALA A 171 28.29 -0.92 -8.18
C ALA A 171 29.05 -2.18 -7.74
N LYS A 172 30.18 -2.04 -7.02
CA LYS A 172 30.99 -3.14 -6.50
C LYS A 172 30.50 -3.68 -5.15
N GLU A 173 29.63 -2.95 -4.46
CA GLU A 173 29.11 -3.37 -3.17
C GLU A 173 28.31 -4.68 -3.28
N LYS A 174 28.24 -5.44 -2.19
CA LYS A 174 27.41 -6.66 -2.13
C LYS A 174 25.97 -6.35 -2.49
N ARG A 175 25.45 -5.20 -2.04
CA ARG A 175 24.07 -4.71 -2.29
C ARG A 175 24.16 -3.27 -2.80
N PRO A 176 24.33 -3.09 -4.10
CA PRO A 176 24.48 -1.75 -4.67
C PRO A 176 23.21 -0.91 -4.59
N PHE A 177 22.04 -1.55 -4.48
CA PHE A 177 20.75 -0.86 -4.51
C PHE A 177 20.15 -0.74 -3.11
N ARG A 178 19.91 0.49 -2.68
CA ARG A 178 19.22 0.74 -1.41
C ARG A 178 17.78 0.29 -1.46
N LEU A 179 17.12 0.49 -2.59
CA LEU A 179 15.71 0.16 -2.81
C LEU A 179 15.49 -0.30 -4.24
N ALA A 180 14.69 -1.34 -4.42
CA ALA A 180 14.01 -1.61 -5.68
C ALA A 180 12.52 -1.28 -5.53
N VAL A 181 11.93 -0.62 -6.52
CA VAL A 181 10.49 -0.32 -6.53
C VAL A 181 9.84 -1.03 -7.70
N ILE A 182 8.96 -1.97 -7.39
CA ILE A 182 8.26 -2.82 -8.35
C ILE A 182 6.77 -2.54 -8.28
N GLN A 183 6.15 -2.22 -9.41
CA GLN A 183 4.70 -2.14 -9.53
C GLN A 183 4.13 -3.55 -9.51
N LEU A 184 3.70 -4.05 -8.33
CA LEU A 184 3.28 -5.45 -8.18
C LEU A 184 2.13 -5.83 -9.10
N GLY A 185 1.16 -4.95 -9.25
CA GLY A 185 0.03 -5.15 -10.16
C GLY A 185 -0.32 -3.86 -10.90
N THR A 186 -0.51 -3.98 -12.21
CA THR A 186 -0.90 -2.86 -13.06
C THR A 186 -2.43 -2.70 -13.11
N TYR A 187 -2.90 -1.53 -13.54
CA TYR A 187 -4.35 -1.28 -13.65
C TYR A 187 -5.02 -2.10 -14.76
N ASP A 188 -4.24 -2.64 -15.71
CA ASP A 188 -4.73 -3.50 -16.80
C ASP A 188 -4.61 -5.00 -16.50
N GLY A 189 -4.19 -5.36 -15.26
CA GLY A 189 -4.29 -6.71 -14.73
C GLY A 189 -3.02 -7.57 -14.78
N THR A 190 -1.88 -7.02 -15.23
CA THR A 190 -0.58 -7.72 -15.10
C THR A 190 -0.17 -7.74 -13.62
N ILE A 191 0.20 -8.90 -13.12
CA ILE A 191 0.69 -9.07 -11.74
C ILE A 191 1.98 -9.90 -11.71
N TYR A 192 2.96 -9.48 -10.92
CA TYR A 192 4.21 -10.20 -10.74
C TYR A 192 4.10 -11.31 -9.69
N ASN A 193 4.87 -12.38 -9.89
CA ASN A 193 5.19 -13.32 -8.84
C ASN A 193 6.26 -12.71 -7.91
N ALA A 194 5.87 -12.38 -6.69
CA ALA A 194 6.76 -11.69 -5.75
C ALA A 194 7.98 -12.53 -5.36
N ARG A 195 7.83 -13.85 -5.23
CA ARG A 195 8.94 -14.78 -4.94
C ARG A 195 9.98 -14.74 -6.07
N GLN A 196 9.54 -14.76 -7.32
CA GLN A 196 10.46 -14.70 -8.46
C GLN A 196 11.22 -13.36 -8.52
N VAL A 197 10.55 -12.24 -8.22
CA VAL A 197 11.21 -10.93 -8.16
C VAL A 197 12.30 -10.92 -7.09
N VAL A 198 11.99 -11.39 -5.87
CA VAL A 198 12.97 -11.46 -4.78
C VAL A 198 14.14 -12.38 -5.13
N ASN A 199 13.89 -13.53 -5.75
CA ASN A 199 14.94 -14.45 -6.17
C ASN A 199 15.88 -13.83 -7.22
N LYS A 200 15.36 -12.98 -8.12
CA LYS A 200 16.14 -12.36 -9.20
C LYS A 200 17.00 -11.18 -8.73
N VAL A 201 16.44 -10.28 -7.91
CA VAL A 201 17.12 -9.02 -7.56
C VAL A 201 17.30 -8.79 -6.06
N GLY A 202 16.68 -9.60 -5.21
CA GLY A 202 16.68 -9.37 -3.76
C GLY A 202 18.07 -9.38 -3.13
N HIS A 203 18.98 -10.19 -3.65
CA HIS A 203 20.36 -10.26 -3.16
C HIS A 203 21.20 -9.00 -3.45
N LEU A 204 20.73 -8.17 -4.40
CA LEU A 204 21.36 -6.90 -4.78
C LEU A 204 20.73 -5.69 -4.05
N CYS A 205 19.66 -5.87 -3.31
CA CYS A 205 18.88 -4.79 -2.71
C CYS A 205 18.85 -4.87 -1.19
N ASP A 206 18.87 -3.74 -0.51
CA ASP A 206 18.58 -3.69 0.93
C ASP A 206 17.09 -3.87 1.21
N TYR A 207 16.24 -3.22 0.40
CA TYR A 207 14.80 -3.28 0.48
C TYR A 207 14.17 -3.42 -0.90
N ILE A 208 12.97 -4.03 -0.94
CA ILE A 208 12.07 -3.99 -2.10
C ILE A 208 10.74 -3.41 -1.66
N LEU A 209 10.30 -2.35 -2.34
CA LEU A 209 8.94 -1.82 -2.26
C LEU A 209 8.11 -2.42 -3.38
N PHE A 210 7.05 -3.13 -3.03
CA PHE A 210 6.01 -3.52 -3.94
C PHE A 210 4.87 -2.50 -3.87
N ASP A 211 4.69 -1.70 -4.92
CA ASP A 211 3.51 -0.86 -5.08
C ASP A 211 2.32 -1.74 -5.49
N SER A 212 1.47 -2.01 -4.52
CA SER A 212 0.29 -2.87 -4.63
C SER A 212 -1.00 -2.04 -4.69
N ALA A 213 -0.94 -0.82 -5.26
CA ALA A 213 -2.08 0.10 -5.27
C ALA A 213 -3.29 -0.46 -6.05
N TRP A 214 -3.10 -1.35 -7.01
CA TRP A 214 -4.15 -1.98 -7.81
C TRP A 214 -4.46 -3.43 -7.42
N VAL A 215 -3.75 -3.95 -6.44
CA VAL A 215 -3.89 -5.30 -5.88
C VAL A 215 -3.89 -5.23 -4.36
N GLY A 216 -3.35 -6.20 -3.63
CA GLY A 216 -3.32 -6.18 -2.16
C GLY A 216 -4.27 -7.22 -1.55
N TYR A 217 -4.93 -7.99 -2.39
CA TYR A 217 -5.84 -9.07 -2.03
C TYR A 217 -5.27 -10.47 -2.35
N GLU A 218 -4.15 -10.53 -3.02
CA GLU A 218 -3.57 -11.77 -3.57
C GLU A 218 -3.32 -12.84 -2.50
N GLN A 219 -2.98 -12.44 -1.28
CA GLN A 219 -2.77 -13.40 -0.19
C GLN A 219 -4.05 -14.12 0.26
N PHE A 220 -5.22 -13.52 0.02
CA PHE A 220 -6.52 -14.07 0.40
C PHE A 220 -7.10 -15.00 -0.67
N ILE A 221 -6.46 -15.08 -1.85
CA ILE A 221 -6.87 -15.89 -2.99
C ILE A 221 -5.84 -17.01 -3.18
N PRO A 222 -6.21 -18.29 -2.95
CA PRO A 222 -5.25 -19.39 -2.95
C PRO A 222 -4.38 -19.48 -4.21
N MET A 223 -4.96 -19.28 -5.39
CA MET A 223 -4.24 -19.35 -6.67
C MET A 223 -3.24 -18.19 -6.90
N MET A 224 -3.33 -17.12 -6.13
CA MET A 224 -2.48 -15.91 -6.26
C MET A 224 -1.42 -15.81 -5.14
N ARG A 225 -1.27 -16.80 -4.28
CA ARG A 225 -0.40 -16.72 -3.09
C ARG A 225 1.05 -16.38 -3.42
N GLU A 226 1.57 -16.90 -4.53
CA GLU A 226 2.94 -16.64 -4.98
C GLU A 226 3.15 -15.17 -5.44
N CYS A 227 2.06 -14.47 -5.73
CA CYS A 227 2.10 -13.04 -6.05
C CYS A 227 2.20 -12.16 -4.80
N SER A 228 1.91 -12.69 -3.60
CA SER A 228 1.90 -11.89 -2.37
C SER A 228 3.30 -11.71 -1.78
N PRO A 229 3.81 -10.46 -1.69
CA PRO A 229 5.06 -10.18 -0.99
C PRO A 229 4.99 -10.45 0.52
N LEU A 230 3.79 -10.35 1.09
CA LEU A 230 3.58 -10.52 2.53
C LEU A 230 3.55 -11.98 2.97
N LEU A 231 3.37 -12.93 2.05
CA LEU A 231 3.45 -14.37 2.33
C LEU A 231 4.86 -14.95 2.13
N LEU A 232 5.84 -14.11 1.76
CA LEU A 232 7.22 -14.56 1.62
C LEU A 232 7.79 -15.03 2.96
N ASP A 233 8.42 -16.20 2.95
CA ASP A 233 9.30 -16.65 4.02
C ASP A 233 10.68 -16.04 3.77
N LEU A 234 11.13 -15.14 4.68
CA LEU A 234 12.32 -14.30 4.51
C LEU A 234 13.42 -14.73 5.48
N LYS A 235 14.61 -14.83 4.95
CA LYS A 235 15.85 -15.15 5.67
C LYS A 235 16.64 -13.87 5.97
N PRO A 236 17.61 -13.90 6.91
CA PRO A 236 18.42 -12.72 7.25
C PRO A 236 19.16 -12.08 6.06
N GLU A 237 19.45 -12.84 5.03
CA GLU A 237 20.09 -12.38 3.79
C GLU A 237 19.11 -11.76 2.78
N ASP A 238 17.81 -12.00 2.91
CA ASP A 238 16.81 -11.45 2.00
C ASP A 238 16.62 -9.93 2.20
N PRO A 239 16.10 -9.20 1.22
CA PRO A 239 15.78 -7.79 1.39
C PRO A 239 14.62 -7.59 2.37
N GLY A 240 14.56 -6.42 2.99
CA GLY A 240 13.34 -6.01 3.68
C GLY A 240 12.20 -5.79 2.67
N ILE A 241 11.00 -6.21 3.01
CA ILE A 241 9.83 -6.07 2.13
C ILE A 241 8.94 -4.96 2.66
N LEU A 242 8.58 -4.05 1.76
CA LEU A 242 7.61 -2.98 1.99
C LEU A 242 6.50 -3.10 0.95
N VAL A 243 5.27 -2.88 1.37
CA VAL A 243 4.11 -2.97 0.47
C VAL A 243 3.23 -1.76 0.72
N THR A 244 2.86 -1.04 -0.34
CA THR A 244 1.89 0.05 -0.28
C THR A 244 0.61 -0.36 -1.00
N GLN A 245 -0.54 -0.15 -0.36
CA GLN A 245 -1.84 -0.58 -0.89
C GLN A 245 -2.84 0.58 -0.88
N SER A 246 -3.58 0.75 -1.98
CA SER A 246 -4.78 1.59 -2.02
C SER A 246 -6.00 0.76 -1.63
N ILE A 247 -6.46 0.91 -0.40
CA ILE A 247 -7.62 0.14 0.07
C ILE A 247 -8.89 0.56 -0.68
N HIS A 248 -8.98 1.84 -1.04
CA HIS A 248 -10.13 2.38 -1.77
C HIS A 248 -10.29 1.90 -3.23
N LYS A 249 -9.29 1.21 -3.80
CA LYS A 249 -9.36 0.75 -5.21
C LYS A 249 -9.99 -0.64 -5.32
N GLN A 250 -9.47 -1.60 -4.58
CA GLN A 250 -9.83 -3.02 -4.74
C GLN A 250 -10.38 -3.66 -3.46
N GLN A 251 -10.44 -2.91 -2.36
CA GLN A 251 -10.91 -3.38 -1.07
C GLN A 251 -11.95 -2.42 -0.48
N ALA A 252 -12.42 -2.67 0.75
CA ALA A 252 -13.45 -1.86 1.38
C ALA A 252 -12.86 -0.62 2.06
N GLY A 253 -12.86 0.51 1.36
CA GLY A 253 -12.37 1.78 1.93
C GLY A 253 -12.89 2.99 1.19
N PHE A 254 -13.05 4.10 1.88
CA PHE A 254 -13.31 5.39 1.25
C PHE A 254 -12.12 5.86 0.45
N SER A 255 -12.34 6.72 -0.55
CA SER A 255 -11.24 7.36 -1.30
C SER A 255 -10.17 7.92 -0.36
N GLN A 256 -8.91 7.89 -0.77
CA GLN A 256 -7.72 8.25 0.00
C GLN A 256 -7.28 7.22 1.06
N THR A 257 -8.05 6.19 1.39
CA THR A 257 -7.58 5.15 2.31
C THR A 257 -6.47 4.33 1.69
N SER A 258 -5.35 4.26 2.38
CA SER A 258 -4.16 3.52 2.00
C SER A 258 -3.50 2.92 3.23
N GLN A 259 -2.63 1.95 3.02
CA GLN A 259 -1.82 1.37 4.10
C GLN A 259 -0.42 0.99 3.61
N ILE A 260 0.51 0.99 4.55
CA ILE A 260 1.88 0.54 4.34
C ILE A 260 2.09 -0.69 5.21
N HIS A 261 2.56 -1.77 4.63
CA HIS A 261 3.01 -2.95 5.36
C HIS A 261 4.53 -3.04 5.33
N LYS A 262 5.10 -3.30 6.48
CA LYS A 262 6.53 -3.51 6.68
C LYS A 262 6.77 -4.94 7.13
N LYS A 263 7.63 -5.67 6.39
CA LYS A 263 8.01 -7.05 6.71
C LYS A 263 9.53 -7.16 6.61
N ASP A 264 10.21 -6.87 7.71
CA ASP A 264 11.66 -6.77 7.78
C ASP A 264 12.24 -7.13 9.15
N SER A 265 11.49 -7.84 9.98
CA SER A 265 11.95 -8.28 11.30
C SER A 265 13.23 -9.14 11.24
N HIS A 266 13.44 -9.86 10.12
CA HIS A 266 14.65 -10.64 9.84
C HIS A 266 15.91 -9.78 9.67
N LEU A 267 15.76 -8.45 9.46
CA LEU A 267 16.86 -7.50 9.33
C LEU A 267 17.28 -6.88 10.67
N LYS A 268 16.54 -7.10 11.75
CA LYS A 268 16.85 -6.49 13.06
C LYS A 268 18.31 -6.80 13.46
N GLY A 269 19.02 -5.74 13.89
CA GLY A 269 20.44 -5.80 14.23
C GLY A 269 21.41 -5.63 13.05
N GLN A 270 20.94 -5.61 11.82
CA GLN A 270 21.77 -5.33 10.63
C GLN A 270 21.83 -3.81 10.36
N LYS A 271 22.94 -3.31 9.83
CA LYS A 271 23.13 -1.88 9.47
C LYS A 271 22.10 -1.35 8.49
N ARG A 272 21.56 -2.21 7.62
CA ARG A 272 20.55 -1.86 6.62
C ARG A 272 19.13 -1.75 7.18
N TYR A 273 18.89 -2.24 8.41
CA TYR A 273 17.57 -2.19 9.04
C TYR A 273 17.13 -0.75 9.29
N VAL A 274 15.89 -0.44 8.90
CA VAL A 274 15.23 0.83 9.18
C VAL A 274 14.24 0.64 10.31
N ASP A 275 14.54 1.20 11.46
CA ASP A 275 13.73 1.08 12.66
C ASP A 275 12.41 1.88 12.57
N HIS A 276 11.57 1.67 13.57
CA HIS A 276 10.28 2.37 13.65
C HIS A 276 10.46 3.89 13.78
N LYS A 277 11.44 4.35 14.55
CA LYS A 277 11.65 5.79 14.80
C LYS A 277 11.94 6.52 13.50
N ARG A 278 12.88 6.02 12.69
CA ARG A 278 13.18 6.59 11.37
C ARG A 278 11.98 6.53 10.44
N PHE A 279 11.25 5.40 10.44
CA PHE A 279 10.07 5.22 9.59
C PHE A 279 8.93 6.17 10.00
N ASN A 280 8.69 6.31 11.30
CA ASN A 280 7.64 7.22 11.80
C ASN A 280 7.98 8.69 11.58
N ASN A 281 9.26 9.07 11.63
CA ASN A 281 9.67 10.43 11.27
C ASN A 281 9.29 10.75 9.81
N ALA A 282 9.51 9.82 8.88
CA ALA A 282 9.06 9.98 7.50
C ALA A 282 7.51 9.99 7.39
N TYR A 283 6.81 9.18 8.18
CA TYR A 283 5.35 9.20 8.25
C TYR A 283 4.83 10.56 8.69
N MET A 284 5.35 11.12 9.78
CA MET A 284 4.96 12.42 10.31
C MET A 284 5.24 13.59 9.36
N LEU A 285 6.24 13.45 8.48
CA LEU A 285 6.55 14.47 7.48
C LEU A 285 5.43 14.64 6.44
N TYR A 286 4.70 13.57 6.14
CA TYR A 286 3.68 13.55 5.09
C TYR A 286 2.25 13.38 5.61
N ALA A 287 2.07 12.95 6.86
CA ALA A 287 0.76 12.79 7.45
C ALA A 287 0.15 14.15 7.86
N SER A 288 -1.15 14.30 7.67
CA SER A 288 -1.88 15.46 8.22
C SER A 288 -1.89 15.39 9.75
N THR A 289 -1.70 16.53 10.41
CA THR A 289 -1.90 16.69 11.86
C THR A 289 -3.39 16.70 12.25
N SER A 290 -4.29 16.76 11.26
CA SER A 290 -5.74 16.76 11.44
C SER A 290 -6.34 15.61 10.61
N PRO A 291 -6.13 14.36 10.99
CA PRO A 291 -6.59 13.20 10.25
C PRO A 291 -8.12 13.06 10.34
N PHE A 292 -8.76 12.70 9.21
CA PHE A 292 -10.19 12.42 9.18
C PHE A 292 -10.47 11.01 9.71
N TYR A 293 -10.95 10.89 10.92
CA TYR A 293 -11.16 9.64 11.64
C TYR A 293 -12.04 8.60 10.94
N PRO A 294 -13.10 8.98 10.19
CA PRO A 294 -13.85 8.01 9.40
C PRO A 294 -13.02 7.24 8.38
N LEU A 295 -11.96 7.85 7.81
CA LEU A 295 -11.04 7.12 6.91
C LEU A 295 -10.20 6.10 7.67
N PHE A 296 -9.73 6.45 8.86
CA PHE A 296 -8.99 5.52 9.72
C PHE A 296 -9.86 4.33 10.13
N ALA A 297 -11.10 4.61 10.53
CA ALA A 297 -12.09 3.57 10.86
C ALA A 297 -12.38 2.65 9.66
N ALA A 298 -12.45 3.19 8.44
CA ALA A 298 -12.66 2.38 7.24
C ALA A 298 -11.50 1.38 7.02
N LEU A 299 -10.25 1.78 7.27
CA LEU A 299 -9.08 0.90 7.20
C LEU A 299 -9.15 -0.22 8.24
N ASP A 300 -9.57 0.10 9.46
CA ASP A 300 -9.74 -0.87 10.54
C ASP A 300 -10.86 -1.89 10.22
N VAL A 301 -12.00 -1.39 9.73
CA VAL A 301 -13.11 -2.24 9.27
C VAL A 301 -12.69 -3.11 8.09
N ASN A 302 -11.95 -2.56 7.11
CA ASN A 302 -11.43 -3.34 6.01
C ASN A 302 -10.55 -4.50 6.50
N ALA A 303 -9.61 -4.26 7.42
CA ALA A 303 -8.78 -5.31 7.99
C ALA A 303 -9.64 -6.43 8.62
N ARG A 304 -10.71 -6.05 9.31
CA ARG A 304 -11.65 -7.02 9.90
C ARG A 304 -12.42 -7.82 8.83
N MET A 305 -12.81 -7.18 7.74
CA MET A 305 -13.49 -7.85 6.63
C MET A 305 -12.59 -8.88 5.93
N GLN A 306 -11.27 -8.69 5.93
CA GLN A 306 -10.32 -9.64 5.33
C GLN A 306 -10.05 -10.84 6.24
N ASP A 307 -10.34 -10.75 7.54
CA ASP A 307 -9.98 -11.77 8.51
C ASP A 307 -10.90 -13.00 8.47
N GLY A 308 -10.27 -14.16 8.67
CA GLY A 308 -10.97 -15.42 8.87
C GLY A 308 -11.70 -15.98 7.66
N GLU A 309 -12.68 -16.84 7.91
CA GLU A 309 -13.44 -17.54 6.87
C GLU A 309 -14.32 -16.59 6.04
N ALA A 310 -14.93 -15.60 6.69
CA ALA A 310 -15.78 -14.62 6.02
C ALA A 310 -14.98 -13.82 4.97
N GLY A 311 -13.77 -13.38 5.28
CA GLY A 311 -12.90 -12.69 4.34
C GLY A 311 -12.51 -13.58 3.15
N ARG A 312 -12.12 -14.82 3.42
CA ARG A 312 -11.82 -15.79 2.35
C ARG A 312 -13.01 -16.03 1.44
N LYS A 313 -14.21 -16.13 2.02
CA LYS A 313 -15.46 -16.32 1.24
C LYS A 313 -15.75 -15.12 0.33
N LEU A 314 -15.58 -13.90 0.80
CA LEU A 314 -15.76 -12.69 -0.03
C LEU A 314 -14.91 -12.74 -1.30
N TRP A 315 -13.63 -13.12 -1.18
CA TRP A 315 -12.75 -13.24 -2.34
C TRP A 315 -13.08 -14.42 -3.23
N ALA A 316 -13.45 -15.57 -2.66
CA ALA A 316 -13.88 -16.73 -3.44
C ALA A 316 -15.14 -16.42 -4.27
N ASP A 317 -16.11 -15.73 -3.67
CA ASP A 317 -17.32 -15.31 -4.38
C ASP A 317 -16.98 -14.28 -5.48
N CYS A 318 -16.09 -13.32 -5.21
CA CYS A 318 -15.65 -12.34 -6.19
C CYS A 318 -14.96 -13.01 -7.41
N ILE A 319 -14.06 -13.95 -7.18
CA ILE A 319 -13.39 -14.71 -8.26
C ILE A 319 -14.40 -15.50 -9.08
N LYS A 320 -15.35 -16.17 -8.43
CA LYS A 320 -16.39 -16.91 -9.11
C LYS A 320 -17.20 -16.02 -10.06
N VAL A 321 -17.67 -14.87 -9.55
CA VAL A 321 -18.41 -13.89 -10.37
C VAL A 321 -17.56 -13.37 -11.53
N GLY A 322 -16.28 -13.08 -11.30
CA GLY A 322 -15.38 -12.62 -12.35
C GLY A 322 -15.16 -13.66 -13.46
N VAL A 323 -15.02 -14.94 -13.09
CA VAL A 323 -14.89 -16.06 -14.05
C VAL A 323 -16.18 -16.23 -14.85
N GLU A 324 -17.33 -16.22 -14.18
CA GLU A 324 -18.65 -16.37 -14.83
C GLU A 324 -18.92 -15.20 -15.80
N ALA A 325 -18.65 -13.96 -15.37
CA ALA A 325 -18.77 -12.79 -16.24
C ALA A 325 -17.89 -12.89 -17.49
N ARG A 326 -16.64 -13.36 -17.35
CA ARG A 326 -15.75 -13.56 -18.51
C ARG A 326 -16.29 -14.61 -19.49
N LYS A 327 -16.85 -15.70 -18.99
CA LYS A 327 -17.51 -16.73 -19.82
C LYS A 327 -18.71 -16.15 -20.56
N ASP A 328 -19.59 -15.44 -19.84
CA ASP A 328 -20.76 -14.79 -20.45
C ASP A 328 -20.37 -13.79 -21.55
N ILE A 329 -19.30 -13.00 -21.35
CA ILE A 329 -18.81 -12.08 -22.37
C ILE A 329 -18.33 -12.85 -23.60
N LEU A 330 -17.57 -13.93 -23.40
CA LEU A 330 -17.07 -14.76 -24.51
C LEU A 330 -18.19 -15.42 -25.32
N GLU A 331 -19.26 -15.86 -24.64
CA GLU A 331 -20.36 -16.60 -25.24
C GLU A 331 -21.43 -15.68 -25.85
N ARG A 332 -21.69 -14.50 -25.28
CA ARG A 332 -22.85 -13.67 -25.58
C ARG A 332 -22.52 -12.30 -26.20
N CYS A 333 -21.27 -11.83 -26.11
CA CYS A 333 -20.90 -10.54 -26.65
C CYS A 333 -20.14 -10.66 -27.96
N GLU A 334 -20.65 -9.98 -28.99
CA GLU A 334 -19.99 -9.92 -30.32
C GLU A 334 -18.90 -8.85 -30.36
N LEU A 335 -19.16 -7.69 -29.72
CA LEU A 335 -18.31 -6.51 -29.77
C LEU A 335 -17.24 -6.44 -28.68
N LEU A 336 -17.44 -7.12 -27.56
CA LEU A 336 -16.52 -7.11 -26.43
C LEU A 336 -15.97 -8.51 -26.20
N LYS A 337 -14.65 -8.60 -26.04
CA LYS A 337 -13.98 -9.85 -25.65
C LYS A 337 -12.94 -9.58 -24.59
N PRO A 338 -12.85 -10.43 -23.54
CA PRO A 338 -11.74 -10.37 -22.60
C PRO A 338 -10.42 -10.59 -23.36
N PHE A 339 -9.42 -9.75 -23.09
CA PHE A 339 -8.08 -10.00 -23.60
C PHE A 339 -7.46 -11.17 -22.84
N ILE A 340 -7.19 -12.25 -23.54
CA ILE A 340 -6.50 -13.44 -23.00
C ILE A 340 -5.25 -13.63 -23.87
N PRO A 341 -4.05 -13.39 -23.34
CA PRO A 341 -2.84 -13.66 -24.10
C PRO A 341 -2.75 -15.16 -24.42
N PRO A 342 -2.50 -15.53 -25.69
CA PRO A 342 -2.42 -16.94 -26.06
C PRO A 342 -1.19 -17.63 -25.51
N VAL A 343 -0.17 -16.87 -25.17
CA VAL A 343 1.10 -17.38 -24.64
C VAL A 343 1.53 -16.56 -23.44
N VAL A 344 1.88 -17.22 -22.36
CA VAL A 344 2.47 -16.62 -21.16
C VAL A 344 3.78 -17.36 -20.86
N ASP A 345 4.89 -16.61 -20.75
CA ASP A 345 6.24 -17.16 -20.55
C ASP A 345 6.61 -18.28 -21.54
N GLY A 346 6.22 -18.13 -22.81
CA GLY A 346 6.48 -19.11 -23.87
C GLY A 346 5.64 -20.38 -23.79
N LYS A 347 4.62 -20.41 -22.94
CA LYS A 347 3.68 -21.54 -22.78
C LYS A 347 2.28 -21.12 -23.22
N LEU A 348 1.58 -22.07 -23.86
CA LEU A 348 0.17 -21.92 -24.23
C LEU A 348 -0.74 -22.01 -23.01
#